data_7f92b65ae2b678aac12fae29649b4d88
#
_entry.id   7f92b65ae2b678aac12fae29649b4d88
#
_cell.length_a   1.000
_cell.length_b   1.000
_cell.length_c   1.000
_cell.angle_alpha   90.00
_cell.angle_beta   90.00
_cell.angle_gamma   90.00
#
_symmetry.space_group_name_H-M   'P 1'
#
loop_
_entity.id
_entity.type
_entity.pdbx_description
1 polymer ?
#
loop_
_entity_poly.entity_id
_entity_poly.type
_entity_poly.pdbx_seq_one_letter_code
_entity_poly.pdbx_strand_id
1 'polypeptide(L)'
;MDHDLILAGGGLANGLIALRLAQLRPEVRVTLVESGATIGGNHTWSSFARDLTPEQRVWTAPLFEHRWDNYQVRFPGLNRRLDAGYGSATSERLADEVARLVPPDRILTSMPVAALTPTSVTLANQRVITAAAVIDGRGQGPTKALDLRWQKFLGLEVELAEPHGLTGPIIMDATVPQLDGYRFVYTLPFGRTRVLIEDTYFSDGNDLSPELLRRHLADYAALQGWNIVRIIREEMGILPLGIGGDIEAFWDEGEAGVPRVGLRAGMFHPVTGYSFPDAVAMADMIAALPMLDAPSIYRAARDFSVSAWRGRGMYRLLNRMLFLAAHDEERRYILERFYAHNDALVGRFYAAKPELRDWMRILSGKPPIPPLRALGTLIKYELGKA
;
A
#
# COMPACT_ATOMS: atom_id res chain seq x y z
N MET A 1 3.83 -32.44 -12.82
CA MET A 1 3.23 -31.08 -12.78
C MET A 1 4.15 -30.15 -13.56
N ASP A 2 3.59 -29.32 -14.45
CA ASP A 2 4.40 -28.41 -15.26
C ASP A 2 4.74 -27.10 -14.54
N HIS A 3 4.14 -26.88 -13.35
CA HIS A 3 4.30 -25.70 -12.51
C HIS A 3 4.60 -26.13 -11.07
N ASP A 4 5.53 -25.43 -10.41
CA ASP A 4 5.79 -25.65 -8.98
C ASP A 4 4.95 -24.69 -8.16
N LEU A 5 4.84 -23.41 -8.60
CA LEU A 5 3.98 -22.41 -7.99
C LEU A 5 3.11 -21.69 -9.02
N ILE A 6 1.86 -21.44 -8.68
CA ILE A 6 0.99 -20.50 -9.41
C ILE A 6 0.71 -19.30 -8.50
N LEU A 7 1.00 -18.11 -9.02
CA LEU A 7 0.74 -16.83 -8.36
C LEU A 7 -0.51 -16.21 -9.01
N ALA A 8 -1.65 -16.30 -8.34
CA ALA A 8 -2.92 -15.76 -8.80
C ALA A 8 -3.03 -14.27 -8.44
N GLY A 9 -3.09 -13.41 -9.47
CA GLY A 9 -2.98 -11.96 -9.40
C GLY A 9 -1.53 -11.49 -9.58
N GLY A 10 -1.28 -10.70 -10.61
CA GLY A 10 0.03 -10.16 -10.96
C GLY A 10 0.38 -8.85 -10.26
N GLY A 11 -0.24 -8.56 -9.09
CA GLY A 11 0.04 -7.34 -8.32
C GLY A 11 1.41 -7.36 -7.62
N LEU A 12 1.68 -6.30 -6.83
CA LEU A 12 2.95 -6.08 -6.15
C LEU A 12 3.47 -7.31 -5.39
N ALA A 13 2.65 -7.92 -4.53
CA ALA A 13 3.10 -9.00 -3.65
C ALA A 13 3.56 -10.24 -4.46
N ASN A 14 2.76 -10.68 -5.42
CA ASN A 14 3.11 -11.82 -6.27
C ASN A 14 4.24 -11.48 -7.25
N GLY A 15 4.30 -10.25 -7.77
CA GLY A 15 5.42 -9.78 -8.59
C GLY A 15 6.75 -9.87 -7.83
N LEU A 16 6.78 -9.39 -6.58
CA LEU A 16 7.97 -9.46 -5.73
C LEU A 16 8.35 -10.90 -5.35
N ILE A 17 7.37 -11.78 -5.10
CA ILE A 17 7.62 -13.21 -4.86
C ILE A 17 8.24 -13.85 -6.10
N ALA A 18 7.71 -13.58 -7.29
CA ALA A 18 8.27 -14.09 -8.54
C ALA A 18 9.72 -13.64 -8.75
N LEU A 19 10.01 -12.33 -8.55
CA LEU A 19 11.35 -11.77 -8.65
C LEU A 19 12.31 -12.40 -7.64
N ARG A 20 11.87 -12.54 -6.39
CA ARG A 20 12.73 -13.06 -5.34
C ARG A 20 13.04 -14.55 -5.52
N LEU A 21 12.06 -15.34 -5.94
CA LEU A 21 12.26 -16.74 -6.29
C LEU A 21 13.18 -16.89 -7.50
N ALA A 22 12.98 -16.10 -8.55
CA ALA A 22 13.87 -16.14 -9.72
C ALA A 22 15.34 -15.82 -9.37
N GLN A 23 15.58 -14.98 -8.35
CA GLN A 23 16.93 -14.67 -7.88
C GLN A 23 17.54 -15.76 -7.00
N LEU A 24 16.78 -16.36 -6.08
CA LEU A 24 17.29 -17.27 -5.05
C LEU A 24 17.05 -18.74 -5.34
N ARG A 25 16.01 -19.04 -6.10
CA ARG A 25 15.51 -20.38 -6.39
C ARG A 25 15.15 -20.53 -7.88
N PRO A 26 16.14 -20.31 -8.81
CA PRO A 26 15.87 -20.33 -10.26
C PRO A 26 15.37 -21.70 -10.77
N GLU A 27 15.51 -22.76 -10.00
CA GLU A 27 14.95 -24.08 -10.27
C GLU A 27 13.42 -24.13 -10.12
N VAL A 28 12.81 -23.18 -9.37
CA VAL A 28 11.37 -23.16 -9.11
C VAL A 28 10.61 -22.61 -10.30
N ARG A 29 9.70 -23.39 -10.85
CA ARG A 29 8.87 -23.01 -12.01
C ARG A 29 7.65 -22.23 -11.56
N VAL A 30 7.80 -20.89 -11.51
CA VAL A 30 6.74 -19.96 -11.14
C VAL A 30 5.90 -19.60 -12.35
N THR A 31 4.56 -19.60 -12.20
CA THR A 31 3.61 -19.09 -13.21
C THR A 31 2.76 -17.98 -12.59
N LEU A 32 2.77 -16.80 -13.21
CA LEU A 32 1.90 -15.68 -12.86
C LEU A 32 0.62 -15.74 -13.70
N VAL A 33 -0.53 -15.52 -13.04
CA VAL A 33 -1.84 -15.43 -13.69
C VAL A 33 -2.46 -14.09 -13.33
N GLU A 34 -2.68 -13.24 -14.33
CA GLU A 34 -3.20 -11.89 -14.16
C GLU A 34 -4.44 -11.66 -15.03
N SER A 35 -5.47 -11.04 -14.44
CA SER A 35 -6.72 -10.70 -15.13
C SER A 35 -6.56 -9.56 -16.12
N GLY A 36 -5.70 -8.60 -15.80
CA GLY A 36 -5.37 -7.46 -16.64
C GLY A 36 -4.43 -7.81 -17.78
N ALA A 37 -4.22 -6.85 -18.68
CA ALA A 37 -3.33 -7.01 -19.82
C ALA A 37 -1.84 -6.97 -19.44
N THR A 38 -1.51 -6.45 -18.26
CA THR A 38 -0.14 -6.26 -17.78
C THR A 38 -0.01 -6.64 -16.31
N ILE A 39 1.20 -7.06 -15.92
CA ILE A 39 1.57 -7.26 -14.51
C ILE A 39 1.63 -5.90 -13.79
N GLY A 40 1.31 -5.87 -12.50
CA GLY A 40 1.38 -4.67 -11.66
C GLY A 40 0.14 -3.79 -11.72
N GLY A 41 -0.71 -3.95 -12.74
CA GLY A 41 -1.86 -3.06 -12.94
C GLY A 41 -1.43 -1.65 -13.33
N ASN A 42 -1.92 -0.63 -12.63
CA ASN A 42 -1.66 0.77 -12.91
C ASN A 42 -1.46 1.54 -11.58
N HIS A 43 -0.34 1.33 -10.94
CA HIS A 43 -0.03 1.90 -9.62
C HIS A 43 1.40 2.38 -9.51
N THR A 44 1.60 3.34 -8.60
CA THR A 44 2.92 3.77 -8.13
C THR A 44 3.06 3.37 -6.66
N TRP A 45 4.02 2.52 -6.34
CA TRP A 45 4.32 2.15 -4.96
C TRP A 45 5.52 2.93 -4.47
N SER A 46 5.40 3.47 -3.28
CA SER A 46 6.47 4.23 -2.66
C SER A 46 6.91 3.58 -1.34
N SER A 47 8.16 3.85 -0.96
CA SER A 47 8.75 3.34 0.27
C SER A 47 9.82 4.32 0.78
N PHE A 48 9.93 4.42 2.10
CA PHE A 48 11.06 5.13 2.70
C PHE A 48 12.28 4.22 2.78
N ALA A 49 13.47 4.80 2.69
CA ALA A 49 14.72 4.04 2.73
C ALA A 49 14.89 3.22 4.03
N ARG A 50 14.23 3.65 5.13
CA ARG A 50 14.28 2.97 6.44
C ARG A 50 13.29 1.81 6.58
N ASP A 51 12.33 1.68 5.66
CA ASP A 51 11.33 0.62 5.71
C ASP A 51 11.95 -0.75 5.40
N LEU A 52 13.02 -0.75 4.61
CA LEU A 52 13.70 -1.93 4.11
C LEU A 52 15.05 -2.15 4.81
N THR A 53 15.43 -3.42 5.00
CA THR A 53 16.77 -3.78 5.44
C THR A 53 17.81 -3.46 4.36
N PRO A 54 19.13 -3.40 4.68
CA PRO A 54 20.17 -3.23 3.67
C PRO A 54 20.08 -4.25 2.54
N GLU A 55 19.85 -5.51 2.84
CA GLU A 55 19.74 -6.62 1.88
C GLU A 55 18.49 -6.43 1.00
N GLN A 56 17.37 -6.06 1.59
CA GLN A 56 16.14 -5.78 0.85
C GLN A 56 16.30 -4.61 -0.10
N ARG A 57 16.97 -3.54 0.31
CA ARG A 57 17.30 -2.40 -0.57
C ARG A 57 18.15 -2.79 -1.77
N VAL A 58 19.06 -3.75 -1.60
CA VAL A 58 19.92 -4.22 -2.70
C VAL A 58 19.09 -4.94 -3.75
N TRP A 59 18.29 -5.94 -3.35
CA TRP A 59 17.57 -6.73 -4.35
C TRP A 59 16.34 -6.02 -4.94
N THR A 60 15.74 -5.08 -4.21
CA THR A 60 14.63 -4.26 -4.73
C THR A 60 15.11 -3.02 -5.50
N ALA A 61 16.43 -2.73 -5.46
CA ALA A 61 16.99 -1.54 -6.10
C ALA A 61 16.58 -1.34 -7.56
N PRO A 62 16.49 -2.37 -8.42
CA PRO A 62 16.07 -2.21 -9.81
C PRO A 62 14.64 -1.68 -10.00
N LEU A 63 13.77 -1.85 -8.99
CA LEU A 63 12.38 -1.41 -9.05
C LEU A 63 12.22 0.12 -8.88
N PHE A 64 13.14 0.76 -8.15
CA PHE A 64 13.04 2.17 -7.84
C PHE A 64 13.70 3.02 -8.93
N GLU A 65 12.92 3.47 -9.91
CA GLU A 65 13.38 4.39 -10.96
C GLU A 65 13.59 5.81 -10.43
N HIS A 66 12.76 6.19 -9.44
CA HIS A 66 12.77 7.53 -8.86
C HIS A 66 13.16 7.45 -7.39
N ARG A 67 14.19 8.23 -7.02
CA ARG A 67 14.72 8.29 -5.65
C ARG A 67 15.05 9.71 -5.27
N TRP A 68 14.76 10.04 -4.02
CA TRP A 68 15.03 11.36 -3.45
C TRP A 68 15.61 11.19 -2.06
N ASP A 69 16.53 12.08 -1.67
CA ASP A 69 17.16 12.07 -0.34
C ASP A 69 16.26 12.66 0.74
N ASN A 70 15.21 13.38 0.34
CA ASN A 70 14.28 14.06 1.23
C ASN A 70 12.87 14.12 0.62
N TYR A 71 11.92 14.49 1.46
CA TYR A 71 10.56 14.81 1.05
C TYR A 71 10.00 15.97 1.88
N GLN A 72 8.89 16.55 1.45
CA GLN A 72 8.20 17.64 2.10
C GLN A 72 6.80 17.25 2.53
N VAL A 73 6.33 17.92 3.59
CA VAL A 73 4.92 17.97 3.99
C VAL A 73 4.51 19.41 4.17
N ARG A 74 3.27 19.74 3.77
CA ARG A 74 2.71 21.08 3.83
C ARG A 74 1.36 21.07 4.51
N PHE A 75 1.24 21.83 5.57
CA PHE A 75 0.02 22.10 6.32
C PHE A 75 -0.13 23.61 6.51
N PRO A 76 -1.31 24.13 6.87
CA PRO A 76 -1.49 25.56 7.12
C PRO A 76 -0.53 26.15 8.15
N GLY A 77 -0.20 25.40 9.21
CA GLY A 77 0.72 25.84 10.28
C GLY A 77 2.10 25.20 10.23
N LEU A 78 2.37 24.31 9.28
CA LEU A 78 3.64 23.57 9.21
C LEU A 78 4.07 23.32 7.77
N ASN A 79 5.20 23.90 7.38
CA ASN A 79 5.89 23.51 6.13
C ASN A 79 7.24 22.92 6.50
N ARG A 80 7.45 21.64 6.18
CA ARG A 80 8.61 20.91 6.66
C ARG A 80 9.20 20.00 5.59
N ARG A 81 10.52 20.09 5.46
CA ARG A 81 11.35 19.12 4.76
C ARG A 81 11.89 18.10 5.77
N LEU A 82 11.79 16.81 5.44
CA LEU A 82 12.36 15.72 6.21
C LEU A 82 13.49 15.07 5.41
N ASP A 83 14.66 14.97 6.02
CA ASP A 83 15.86 14.38 5.40
C ASP A 83 15.83 12.86 5.60
N ALA A 84 14.95 12.20 4.86
CA ALA A 84 14.81 10.76 4.81
C ALA A 84 14.64 10.33 3.36
N GLY A 85 15.40 9.33 2.94
CA GLY A 85 15.33 8.80 1.59
C GLY A 85 13.94 8.26 1.28
N TYR A 86 13.46 8.57 0.08
CA TYR A 86 12.16 8.16 -0.44
C TYR A 86 12.32 7.64 -1.86
N GLY A 87 11.60 6.62 -2.24
CA GLY A 87 11.66 6.08 -3.59
C GLY A 87 10.31 5.58 -4.07
N SER A 88 10.12 5.61 -5.39
CA SER A 88 8.90 5.15 -6.04
C SER A 88 9.21 4.14 -7.14
N ALA A 89 8.40 3.10 -7.20
CA ALA A 89 8.41 2.04 -8.20
C ALA A 89 7.06 2.05 -8.93
N THR A 90 7.09 2.13 -10.25
CA THR A 90 5.88 2.08 -11.07
C THR A 90 5.48 0.63 -11.37
N SER A 91 4.22 0.42 -11.72
CA SER A 91 3.73 -0.89 -12.16
C SER A 91 4.41 -1.36 -13.43
N GLU A 92 4.73 -0.44 -14.34
CA GLU A 92 5.48 -0.70 -15.55
C GLU A 92 6.87 -1.25 -15.23
N ARG A 93 7.57 -0.63 -14.27
CA ARG A 93 8.88 -1.10 -13.85
C ARG A 93 8.83 -2.48 -13.20
N LEU A 94 7.80 -2.75 -12.39
CA LEU A 94 7.58 -4.09 -11.86
C LEU A 94 7.36 -5.11 -12.98
N ALA A 95 6.53 -4.78 -13.98
CA ALA A 95 6.26 -5.65 -15.11
C ALA A 95 7.53 -5.96 -15.92
N ASP A 96 8.37 -4.95 -16.19
CA ASP A 96 9.63 -5.09 -16.91
C ASP A 96 10.60 -6.01 -16.15
N GLU A 97 10.75 -5.82 -14.84
CA GLU A 97 11.63 -6.68 -14.03
C GLU A 97 11.11 -8.12 -13.96
N VAL A 98 9.79 -8.31 -13.84
CA VAL A 98 9.19 -9.65 -13.86
C VAL A 98 9.42 -10.30 -15.24
N ALA A 99 9.17 -9.60 -16.34
CA ALA A 99 9.37 -10.11 -17.71
C ALA A 99 10.84 -10.44 -18.01
N ARG A 100 11.78 -9.76 -17.36
CA ARG A 100 13.22 -10.04 -17.50
C ARG A 100 13.65 -11.37 -16.87
N LEU A 101 12.97 -11.82 -15.80
CA LEU A 101 13.37 -12.96 -14.97
C LEU A 101 12.43 -14.17 -15.10
N VAL A 102 11.17 -13.93 -15.41
CA VAL A 102 10.16 -15.00 -15.57
C VAL A 102 9.95 -15.26 -17.06
N PRO A 103 10.05 -16.53 -17.51
CA PRO A 103 9.82 -16.87 -18.92
C PRO A 103 8.44 -16.39 -19.42
N PRO A 104 8.34 -15.86 -20.66
CA PRO A 104 7.09 -15.28 -21.18
C PRO A 104 5.90 -16.24 -21.20
N ASP A 105 6.13 -17.53 -21.46
CA ASP A 105 5.10 -18.57 -21.44
C ASP A 105 4.53 -18.88 -20.06
N ARG A 106 5.14 -18.32 -19.02
CA ARG A 106 4.71 -18.40 -17.60
C ARG A 106 4.10 -17.12 -17.07
N ILE A 107 3.92 -16.10 -17.89
CA ILE A 107 3.22 -14.87 -17.58
C ILE A 107 1.89 -14.88 -18.35
N LEU A 108 0.83 -15.27 -17.69
CA LEU A 108 -0.51 -15.41 -18.27
C LEU A 108 -1.33 -14.16 -17.95
N THR A 109 -1.33 -13.19 -18.84
CA THR A 109 -2.13 -11.96 -18.76
C THR A 109 -3.48 -12.12 -19.45
N SER A 110 -4.43 -11.24 -19.15
CA SER A 110 -5.82 -11.30 -19.65
C SER A 110 -6.49 -12.65 -19.35
N MET A 111 -6.13 -13.26 -18.20
CA MET A 111 -6.60 -14.56 -17.76
C MET A 111 -7.26 -14.47 -16.38
N PRO A 112 -8.51 -14.01 -16.28
CA PRO A 112 -9.20 -13.93 -15.00
C PRO A 112 -9.32 -15.31 -14.34
N VAL A 113 -9.05 -15.35 -13.03
CA VAL A 113 -9.21 -16.55 -12.19
C VAL A 113 -10.66 -16.64 -11.72
N ALA A 114 -11.34 -17.72 -12.11
CA ALA A 114 -12.71 -18.00 -11.70
C ALA A 114 -12.77 -18.70 -10.33
N ALA A 115 -11.89 -19.67 -10.09
CA ALA A 115 -11.79 -20.39 -8.83
C ALA A 115 -10.36 -20.83 -8.57
N LEU A 116 -10.04 -21.08 -7.30
CA LEU A 116 -8.74 -21.64 -6.92
C LEU A 116 -8.88 -22.60 -5.73
N THR A 117 -7.94 -23.52 -5.67
CA THR A 117 -7.72 -24.44 -4.56
C THR A 117 -6.25 -24.32 -4.11
N PRO A 118 -5.82 -24.97 -3.04
CA PRO A 118 -4.41 -24.95 -2.65
C PRO A 118 -3.42 -25.37 -3.76
N THR A 119 -3.87 -26.13 -4.76
CA THR A 119 -3.01 -26.74 -5.78
C THR A 119 -3.51 -26.55 -7.22
N SER A 120 -4.60 -25.82 -7.43
CA SER A 120 -5.12 -25.56 -8.79
C SER A 120 -5.76 -24.19 -8.94
N VAL A 121 -5.72 -23.66 -10.16
CA VAL A 121 -6.43 -22.46 -10.58
C VAL A 121 -7.33 -22.83 -11.75
N THR A 122 -8.61 -22.46 -11.66
CA THR A 122 -9.57 -22.51 -12.77
C THR A 122 -9.69 -21.12 -13.36
N LEU A 123 -9.34 -20.95 -14.63
CA LEU A 123 -9.46 -19.71 -15.37
C LEU A 123 -10.91 -19.49 -15.83
N ALA A 124 -11.27 -18.25 -16.18
CA ALA A 124 -12.61 -17.92 -16.67
C ALA A 124 -13.01 -18.71 -17.95
N ASN A 125 -12.05 -19.12 -18.76
CA ASN A 125 -12.26 -19.97 -19.95
C ASN A 125 -12.34 -21.47 -19.61
N GLN A 126 -12.51 -21.85 -18.36
CA GLN A 126 -12.60 -23.22 -17.83
C GLN A 126 -11.29 -24.04 -17.91
N ARG A 127 -10.20 -23.46 -18.35
CA ARG A 127 -8.89 -24.13 -18.29
C ARG A 127 -8.46 -24.27 -16.85
N VAL A 128 -8.03 -25.46 -16.44
CA VAL A 128 -7.47 -25.74 -15.13
C VAL A 128 -5.95 -25.89 -15.24
N ILE A 129 -5.24 -25.22 -14.33
CA ILE A 129 -3.78 -25.29 -14.20
C ILE A 129 -3.47 -25.80 -12.79
N THR A 130 -2.55 -26.75 -12.66
CA THR A 130 -2.18 -27.36 -11.37
C THR A 130 -0.73 -27.08 -11.00
N ALA A 131 -0.45 -26.96 -9.70
CA ALA A 131 0.89 -26.76 -9.14
C ALA A 131 1.02 -27.43 -7.77
N ALA A 132 2.23 -27.42 -7.20
CA ALA A 132 2.44 -27.83 -5.81
C ALA A 132 1.79 -26.84 -4.82
N ALA A 133 1.73 -25.55 -5.19
CA ALA A 133 0.98 -24.56 -4.43
C ALA A 133 0.42 -23.44 -5.34
N VAL A 134 -0.72 -22.88 -4.91
CA VAL A 134 -1.32 -21.65 -5.45
C VAL A 134 -1.27 -20.57 -4.38
N ILE A 135 -0.83 -19.38 -4.74
CA ILE A 135 -0.80 -18.19 -3.86
C ILE A 135 -1.79 -17.16 -4.37
N ASP A 136 -2.78 -16.81 -3.54
CA ASP A 136 -3.79 -15.81 -3.87
C ASP A 136 -3.28 -14.39 -3.48
N GLY A 137 -2.97 -13.59 -4.48
CA GLY A 137 -2.58 -12.17 -4.37
C GLY A 137 -3.50 -11.24 -5.17
N ARG A 138 -4.76 -11.61 -5.39
CA ARG A 138 -5.74 -10.87 -6.21
C ARG A 138 -6.27 -9.57 -5.59
N GLY A 139 -5.53 -8.96 -4.68
CA GLY A 139 -5.91 -7.69 -4.04
C GLY A 139 -6.93 -7.85 -2.93
N GLN A 140 -7.44 -6.71 -2.43
CA GLN A 140 -8.44 -6.70 -1.35
C GLN A 140 -9.76 -7.29 -1.82
N GLY A 141 -10.20 -8.33 -1.14
CA GLY A 141 -11.55 -8.88 -1.30
C GLY A 141 -12.54 -8.26 -0.29
N PRO A 142 -13.84 -8.50 -0.45
CA PRO A 142 -14.82 -8.16 0.55
C PRO A 142 -14.51 -8.93 1.85
N THR A 143 -14.77 -8.28 2.99
CA THR A 143 -14.61 -8.89 4.32
C THR A 143 -15.64 -8.33 5.29
N LYS A 144 -16.09 -9.18 6.22
CA LYS A 144 -16.88 -8.81 7.38
C LYS A 144 -16.05 -8.88 8.66
N ALA A 145 -14.89 -9.54 8.60
CA ALA A 145 -14.03 -9.77 9.75
C ALA A 145 -13.14 -8.56 10.08
N LEU A 146 -12.81 -7.71 9.10
CA LEU A 146 -12.01 -6.51 9.31
C LEU A 146 -12.87 -5.26 9.26
N ASP A 147 -12.60 -4.36 10.19
CA ASP A 147 -13.18 -3.04 10.28
C ASP A 147 -12.25 -2.05 9.56
N LEU A 148 -12.71 -1.51 8.44
CA LEU A 148 -11.86 -0.73 7.53
C LEU A 148 -12.42 0.67 7.32
N ARG A 149 -11.50 1.60 7.05
CA ARG A 149 -11.71 2.91 6.43
C ARG A 149 -10.84 2.95 5.18
N TRP A 150 -10.88 4.04 4.44
CA TRP A 150 -10.36 4.04 3.08
C TRP A 150 -9.42 5.20 2.82
N GLN A 151 -8.27 4.89 2.24
CA GLN A 151 -7.50 5.85 1.47
C GLN A 151 -7.92 5.70 0.02
N LYS A 152 -8.52 6.73 -0.54
CA LYS A 152 -8.94 6.74 -1.93
C LYS A 152 -8.26 7.87 -2.67
N PHE A 153 -7.87 7.64 -3.90
CA PHE A 153 -7.09 8.60 -4.66
C PHE A 153 -7.30 8.46 -6.16
N LEU A 154 -7.00 9.55 -6.86
CA LEU A 154 -6.73 9.59 -8.29
C LEU A 154 -5.46 10.40 -8.50
N GLY A 155 -4.54 9.85 -9.27
CA GLY A 155 -3.27 10.46 -9.65
C GLY A 155 -3.19 10.66 -11.16
N LEU A 156 -2.66 11.81 -11.56
CA LEU A 156 -2.31 12.11 -12.95
C LEU A 156 -0.81 12.30 -13.06
N GLU A 157 -0.16 11.45 -13.83
CA GLU A 157 1.19 11.71 -14.29
C GLU A 157 1.13 12.60 -15.52
N VAL A 158 1.74 13.79 -15.41
CA VAL A 158 1.59 14.84 -16.41
C VAL A 158 2.93 15.34 -16.90
N GLU A 159 2.96 15.79 -18.16
CA GLU A 159 4.00 16.63 -18.74
C GLU A 159 3.58 18.08 -18.67
N LEU A 160 4.46 18.95 -18.17
CA LEU A 160 4.26 20.38 -18.04
C LEU A 160 4.98 21.15 -19.15
N ALA A 161 4.46 22.31 -19.54
CA ALA A 161 5.10 23.20 -20.49
C ALA A 161 6.46 23.74 -19.96
N GLU A 162 6.54 23.98 -18.66
CA GLU A 162 7.70 24.55 -17.98
C GLU A 162 8.09 23.68 -16.77
N PRO A 163 9.34 23.80 -16.27
CA PRO A 163 9.77 23.05 -15.09
C PRO A 163 8.86 23.30 -13.87
N HIS A 164 8.48 22.25 -13.17
CA HIS A 164 7.60 22.31 -11.99
C HIS A 164 8.23 22.99 -10.75
N GLY A 165 9.56 23.17 -10.71
CA GLY A 165 10.26 23.85 -9.60
C GLY A 165 10.39 23.05 -8.29
N LEU A 166 9.89 21.83 -8.23
CA LEU A 166 10.01 20.97 -7.05
C LEU A 166 11.45 20.47 -6.86
N THR A 167 11.93 20.46 -5.61
CA THR A 167 13.24 19.91 -5.24
C THR A 167 13.18 18.48 -4.70
N GLY A 168 11.99 17.93 -4.54
CA GLY A 168 11.71 16.60 -4.05
C GLY A 168 10.21 16.35 -3.94
N PRO A 169 9.79 15.15 -3.51
CA PRO A 169 8.39 14.82 -3.30
C PRO A 169 7.73 15.71 -2.25
N ILE A 170 6.46 16.04 -2.48
CA ILE A 170 5.56 16.50 -1.43
C ILE A 170 4.60 15.35 -1.16
N ILE A 171 4.83 14.61 -0.07
CA ILE A 171 4.02 13.42 0.21
C ILE A 171 2.68 13.75 0.87
N MET A 172 2.49 15.00 1.27
CA MET A 172 1.27 15.44 1.94
C MET A 172 1.17 16.96 1.88
N ASP A 173 0.49 17.49 0.87
CA ASP A 173 0.09 18.89 0.83
C ASP A 173 -1.37 19.03 1.28
N ALA A 174 -1.56 19.30 2.56
CA ALA A 174 -2.86 19.45 3.19
C ALA A 174 -3.28 20.94 3.30
N THR A 175 -2.66 21.83 2.54
CA THR A 175 -3.10 23.23 2.41
C THR A 175 -4.33 23.40 1.54
N VAL A 176 -4.74 22.34 0.85
CA VAL A 176 -5.95 22.27 0.01
C VAL A 176 -7.24 22.26 0.87
N PRO A 177 -8.39 22.67 0.31
CA PRO A 177 -9.69 22.54 0.99
C PRO A 177 -9.94 21.10 1.45
N GLN A 178 -10.39 20.94 2.69
CA GLN A 178 -10.71 19.64 3.27
C GLN A 178 -12.12 19.23 2.85
N LEU A 179 -12.26 18.09 2.24
CA LEU A 179 -13.50 17.54 1.69
C LEU A 179 -13.53 16.03 1.98
N ASP A 180 -14.69 15.49 2.35
CA ASP A 180 -14.91 14.06 2.53
C ASP A 180 -13.84 13.39 3.43
N GLY A 181 -13.67 13.95 4.62
CA GLY A 181 -12.68 13.54 5.60
C GLY A 181 -11.38 14.34 5.51
N TYR A 182 -10.23 13.66 5.54
CA TYR A 182 -8.93 14.29 5.42
C TYR A 182 -8.41 14.23 3.98
N ARG A 183 -8.19 15.39 3.37
CA ARG A 183 -7.71 15.52 1.99
C ARG A 183 -6.31 16.13 1.94
N PHE A 184 -5.48 15.58 1.06
CA PHE A 184 -4.17 16.13 0.72
C PHE A 184 -3.79 15.82 -0.73
N VAL A 185 -2.89 16.60 -1.28
CA VAL A 185 -2.30 16.34 -2.60
C VAL A 185 -0.89 15.80 -2.41
N TYR A 186 -0.60 14.75 -3.15
CA TYR A 186 0.70 14.08 -3.18
C TYR A 186 1.37 14.38 -4.53
N THR A 187 2.66 14.75 -4.53
CA THR A 187 3.38 15.04 -5.77
C THR A 187 4.73 14.38 -5.82
N LEU A 188 5.02 13.73 -6.94
CA LEU A 188 6.29 13.07 -7.20
C LEU A 188 6.95 13.65 -8.46
N PRO A 189 8.08 14.35 -8.35
CA PRO A 189 8.80 14.91 -9.49
C PRO A 189 9.59 13.80 -10.21
N PHE A 190 9.03 13.20 -11.26
CA PHE A 190 9.67 12.14 -12.04
C PHE A 190 10.68 12.67 -13.06
N GLY A 191 10.69 13.95 -13.33
CA GLY A 191 11.61 14.61 -14.23
C GLY A 191 11.52 16.12 -14.04
N ARG A 192 12.17 16.90 -14.86
CA ARG A 192 12.16 18.35 -14.74
C ARG A 192 10.79 18.97 -15.04
N THR A 193 10.09 18.41 -16.02
CA THR A 193 8.75 18.80 -16.48
C THR A 193 7.71 17.71 -16.25
N ARG A 194 8.11 16.55 -15.76
CA ARG A 194 7.26 15.39 -15.54
C ARG A 194 6.98 15.22 -14.05
N VAL A 195 5.71 15.21 -13.66
CA VAL A 195 5.29 15.08 -12.27
C VAL A 195 4.02 14.24 -12.14
N LEU A 196 3.97 13.38 -11.13
CA LEU A 196 2.74 12.77 -10.67
C LEU A 196 2.08 13.72 -9.66
N ILE A 197 0.80 14.00 -9.85
CA ILE A 197 -0.03 14.79 -8.94
C ILE A 197 -1.21 13.89 -8.56
N GLU A 198 -1.40 13.63 -7.26
CA GLU A 198 -2.43 12.72 -6.77
C GLU A 198 -3.31 13.41 -5.72
N ASP A 199 -4.62 13.42 -5.92
CA ASP A 199 -5.60 13.90 -4.96
C ASP A 199 -6.06 12.73 -4.09
N THR A 200 -5.75 12.79 -2.80
CA THR A 200 -5.86 11.67 -1.86
C THR A 200 -6.73 12.02 -0.66
N TYR A 201 -7.57 11.07 -0.24
CA TYR A 201 -8.51 11.21 0.86
C TYR A 201 -8.38 10.07 1.87
N PHE A 202 -8.46 10.40 3.14
CA PHE A 202 -8.76 9.44 4.21
C PHE A 202 -10.22 9.61 4.58
N SER A 203 -11.07 8.70 4.08
CA SER A 203 -12.53 8.78 4.13
C SER A 203 -13.15 7.60 4.87
N ASP A 204 -14.36 7.83 5.38
CA ASP A 204 -15.17 6.77 6.00
C ASP A 204 -15.79 5.83 4.95
N GLY A 205 -16.14 6.35 3.77
CA GLY A 205 -16.66 5.59 2.63
C GLY A 205 -15.63 5.33 1.54
N ASN A 206 -15.92 4.37 0.67
CA ASN A 206 -15.07 3.98 -0.46
C ASN A 206 -15.58 4.49 -1.82
N ASP A 207 -16.57 5.35 -1.85
CA ASP A 207 -17.04 5.97 -3.10
C ASP A 207 -15.96 6.88 -3.67
N LEU A 208 -15.67 6.73 -4.96
CA LEU A 208 -14.71 7.55 -5.70
C LEU A 208 -15.43 8.19 -6.91
N SER A 209 -15.27 9.51 -7.08
CA SER A 209 -15.75 10.25 -8.25
C SER A 209 -14.56 10.71 -9.08
N PRO A 210 -14.17 9.99 -10.15
CA PRO A 210 -13.00 10.33 -10.95
C PRO A 210 -13.09 11.73 -11.57
N GLU A 211 -14.28 12.14 -12.04
CA GLU A 211 -14.48 13.47 -12.65
C GLU A 211 -14.24 14.60 -11.64
N LEU A 212 -14.65 14.42 -10.39
CA LEU A 212 -14.44 15.40 -9.34
C LEU A 212 -12.94 15.51 -9.00
N LEU A 213 -12.27 14.37 -8.86
CA LEU A 213 -10.84 14.34 -8.52
C LEU A 213 -9.98 14.93 -9.65
N ARG A 214 -10.30 14.65 -10.93
CA ARG A 214 -9.62 15.29 -12.07
C ARG A 214 -9.75 16.81 -12.06
N ARG A 215 -10.93 17.35 -11.72
CA ARG A 215 -11.11 18.81 -11.56
C ARG A 215 -10.23 19.35 -10.42
N HIS A 216 -10.22 18.70 -9.27
CA HIS A 216 -9.39 19.11 -8.15
C HIS A 216 -7.88 19.10 -8.50
N LEU A 217 -7.42 18.14 -9.30
CA LEU A 217 -6.04 18.09 -9.76
C LEU A 217 -5.72 19.21 -10.74
N ALA A 218 -6.64 19.54 -11.65
CA ALA A 218 -6.49 20.67 -12.55
C ALA A 218 -6.43 22.01 -11.79
N ASP A 219 -7.30 22.19 -10.79
CA ASP A 219 -7.29 23.36 -9.92
C ASP A 219 -5.98 23.47 -9.11
N TYR A 220 -5.50 22.33 -8.57
CA TYR A 220 -4.23 22.30 -7.86
C TYR A 220 -3.05 22.65 -8.78
N ALA A 221 -2.99 22.08 -9.98
CA ALA A 221 -1.95 22.41 -10.96
C ALA A 221 -1.97 23.91 -11.31
N ALA A 222 -3.15 24.48 -11.53
CA ALA A 222 -3.30 25.91 -11.79
C ALA A 222 -2.81 26.77 -10.62
N LEU A 223 -3.12 26.38 -9.37
CA LEU A 223 -2.63 27.08 -8.16
C LEU A 223 -1.10 27.01 -8.02
N GLN A 224 -0.46 25.93 -8.48
CA GLN A 224 0.99 25.81 -8.52
C GLN A 224 1.62 26.57 -9.72
N GLY A 225 0.83 27.12 -10.62
CA GLY A 225 1.31 27.75 -11.87
C GLY A 225 1.77 26.73 -12.92
N TRP A 226 1.32 25.47 -12.82
CA TRP A 226 1.71 24.40 -13.72
C TRP A 226 0.77 24.33 -14.92
N ASN A 227 1.31 24.52 -16.10
CA ASN A 227 0.57 24.36 -17.37
C ASN A 227 0.75 22.93 -17.88
N ILE A 228 -0.28 22.09 -17.72
CA ILE A 228 -0.30 20.70 -18.18
C ILE A 228 -0.47 20.68 -19.70
N VAL A 229 0.50 20.14 -20.42
CA VAL A 229 0.44 19.97 -21.88
C VAL A 229 0.00 18.57 -22.31
N ARG A 230 0.19 17.57 -21.43
CA ARG A 230 -0.20 16.19 -21.71
C ARG A 230 -0.38 15.39 -20.42
N ILE A 231 -1.43 14.58 -20.37
CA ILE A 231 -1.55 13.51 -19.38
C ILE A 231 -0.85 12.29 -19.94
N ILE A 232 0.13 11.76 -19.21
CA ILE A 232 0.93 10.58 -19.59
C ILE A 232 0.20 9.32 -19.13
N ARG A 233 -0.22 9.30 -17.84
CA ARG A 233 -0.87 8.18 -17.19
C ARG A 233 -1.87 8.67 -16.15
N GLU A 234 -2.94 7.93 -15.96
CA GLU A 234 -3.87 8.12 -14.84
C GLU A 234 -3.86 6.87 -13.99
N GLU A 235 -3.75 7.01 -12.67
CA GLU A 235 -3.91 5.93 -11.72
C GLU A 235 -5.01 6.25 -10.72
N MET A 236 -5.67 5.23 -10.20
CA MET A 236 -6.64 5.38 -9.12
C MET A 236 -6.65 4.16 -8.22
N GLY A 237 -7.01 4.37 -6.98
CA GLY A 237 -7.07 3.27 -6.02
C GLY A 237 -7.92 3.57 -4.80
N ILE A 238 -8.34 2.50 -4.17
CA ILE A 238 -9.05 2.50 -2.90
C ILE A 238 -8.32 1.50 -2.02
N LEU A 239 -7.57 2.02 -1.05
CA LEU A 239 -6.73 1.22 -0.16
C LEU A 239 -7.37 1.11 1.22
N PRO A 240 -7.30 -0.07 1.87
CA PRO A 240 -7.84 -0.26 3.20
C PRO A 240 -6.97 0.44 4.26
N LEU A 241 -7.63 1.07 5.23
CA LEU A 241 -7.04 1.58 6.48
C LEU A 241 -7.70 0.83 7.65
N GLY A 242 -6.92 0.12 8.44
CA GLY A 242 -7.46 -0.72 9.51
C GLY A 242 -7.85 0.08 10.74
N ILE A 243 -9.10 -0.06 11.21
CA ILE A 243 -9.52 0.46 12.52
C ILE A 243 -9.73 -0.64 13.54
N GLY A 244 -9.99 -1.88 13.10
CA GLY A 244 -10.16 -3.04 13.96
C GLY A 244 -10.53 -4.30 13.21
N GLY A 245 -11.05 -5.27 13.94
CA GLY A 245 -11.48 -6.55 13.39
C GLY A 245 -10.68 -7.75 13.91
N ASP A 246 -11.06 -8.93 13.45
CA ASP A 246 -10.46 -10.21 13.79
C ASP A 246 -9.71 -10.76 12.58
N ILE A 247 -8.39 -10.79 12.66
CA ILE A 247 -7.52 -11.26 11.58
C ILE A 247 -7.62 -12.79 11.38
N GLU A 248 -7.94 -13.56 12.41
CA GLU A 248 -8.08 -15.01 12.29
C GLU A 248 -9.39 -15.33 11.56
N ALA A 249 -10.50 -14.70 11.96
CA ALA A 249 -11.76 -14.80 11.23
C ALA A 249 -11.62 -14.30 9.77
N PHE A 250 -10.82 -13.26 9.53
CA PHE A 250 -10.50 -12.81 8.16
C PHE A 250 -9.80 -13.91 7.33
N TRP A 251 -8.90 -14.66 7.95
CA TRP A 251 -8.27 -15.80 7.26
C TRP A 251 -9.25 -16.95 6.99
N ASP A 252 -10.26 -17.12 7.83
CA ASP A 252 -11.30 -18.14 7.66
C ASP A 252 -12.34 -17.77 6.57
N GLU A 253 -12.45 -16.48 6.17
CA GLU A 253 -13.27 -16.04 5.03
C GLU A 253 -12.73 -16.48 3.66
N GLY A 254 -11.45 -16.87 3.57
CA GLY A 254 -10.81 -17.29 2.32
C GLY A 254 -11.04 -18.75 1.99
N GLU A 255 -10.57 -19.14 0.81
CA GLU A 255 -10.58 -20.56 0.39
C GLU A 255 -9.67 -21.38 1.30
N ALA A 256 -10.21 -22.47 1.84
CA ALA A 256 -9.52 -23.30 2.83
C ALA A 256 -8.15 -23.81 2.34
N GLY A 257 -7.11 -23.53 3.12
CA GLY A 257 -5.74 -23.98 2.84
C GLY A 257 -5.04 -23.25 1.70
N VAL A 258 -5.66 -22.23 1.08
CA VAL A 258 -5.03 -21.43 0.04
C VAL A 258 -4.16 -20.33 0.68
N PRO A 259 -2.83 -20.30 0.41
CA PRO A 259 -1.96 -19.22 0.81
C PRO A 259 -2.43 -17.86 0.25
N ARG A 260 -2.42 -16.81 1.08
CA ARG A 260 -2.76 -15.44 0.66
C ARG A 260 -1.60 -14.49 0.92
N VAL A 261 -1.46 -13.46 0.07
CA VAL A 261 -0.40 -12.44 0.18
C VAL A 261 -0.90 -11.03 -0.14
N GLY A 262 -0.13 -10.02 0.21
CA GLY A 262 -0.48 -8.63 -0.03
C GLY A 262 -1.77 -8.21 0.67
N LEU A 263 -2.56 -7.35 0.04
CA LEU A 263 -3.83 -6.89 0.60
C LEU A 263 -4.83 -8.04 0.86
N ARG A 264 -4.74 -9.11 0.06
CA ARG A 264 -5.55 -10.33 0.24
C ARG A 264 -5.27 -11.03 1.57
N ALA A 265 -4.10 -10.82 2.16
CA ALA A 265 -3.69 -11.33 3.46
C ALA A 265 -3.77 -10.27 4.58
N GLY A 266 -4.36 -9.10 4.35
CA GLY A 266 -4.39 -8.01 5.33
C GLY A 266 -3.02 -7.36 5.57
N MET A 267 -2.11 -7.43 4.58
CA MET A 267 -0.74 -6.95 4.66
C MET A 267 -0.64 -5.52 4.17
N PHE A 268 -0.87 -4.57 5.07
CA PHE A 268 -0.75 -3.13 4.85
C PHE A 268 -0.51 -2.39 6.17
N HIS A 269 0.10 -1.22 6.08
CA HIS A 269 0.25 -0.36 7.24
C HIS A 269 -1.11 0.26 7.60
N PRO A 270 -1.64 0.08 8.83
CA PRO A 270 -3.03 0.45 9.14
C PRO A 270 -3.37 1.92 8.91
N VAL A 271 -2.41 2.84 9.10
CA VAL A 271 -2.64 4.30 9.00
C VAL A 271 -2.36 4.84 7.60
N THR A 272 -1.40 4.26 6.88
CA THR A 272 -0.91 4.83 5.61
C THR A 272 -1.31 4.02 4.38
N GLY A 273 -1.86 2.82 4.55
CA GLY A 273 -2.16 1.92 3.44
C GLY A 273 -0.93 1.34 2.73
N TYR A 274 0.29 1.76 3.09
CA TYR A 274 1.51 1.27 2.44
C TYR A 274 1.67 -0.23 2.61
N SER A 275 1.99 -0.92 1.51
CA SER A 275 2.11 -2.38 1.46
C SER A 275 3.47 -2.87 0.95
N PHE A 276 4.29 -1.99 0.37
CA PHE A 276 5.56 -2.37 -0.26
C PHE A 276 6.52 -3.08 0.71
N PRO A 277 6.80 -2.56 1.93
CA PRO A 277 7.70 -3.23 2.87
C PRO A 277 7.22 -4.61 3.31
N ASP A 278 5.92 -4.75 3.55
CA ASP A 278 5.31 -6.03 3.91
C ASP A 278 5.41 -7.04 2.76
N ALA A 279 5.20 -6.61 1.52
CA ALA A 279 5.30 -7.46 0.34
C ALA A 279 6.75 -7.93 0.11
N VAL A 280 7.73 -7.06 0.35
CA VAL A 280 9.16 -7.41 0.30
C VAL A 280 9.52 -8.45 1.36
N ALA A 281 9.08 -8.23 2.61
CA ALA A 281 9.35 -9.17 3.70
C ALA A 281 8.66 -10.53 3.46
N MET A 282 7.46 -10.54 2.91
CA MET A 282 6.74 -11.75 2.52
C MET A 282 7.47 -12.51 1.40
N ALA A 283 7.99 -11.80 0.39
CA ALA A 283 8.76 -12.42 -0.69
C ALA A 283 10.05 -13.08 -0.18
N ASP A 284 10.79 -12.41 0.72
CA ASP A 284 11.97 -12.99 1.36
C ASP A 284 11.61 -14.23 2.17
N MET A 285 10.55 -14.16 2.97
CA MET A 285 10.11 -15.25 3.82
C MET A 285 9.70 -16.47 2.99
N ILE A 286 8.91 -16.29 1.94
CA ILE A 286 8.47 -17.40 1.06
C ILE A 286 9.69 -18.01 0.35
N ALA A 287 10.60 -17.20 -0.19
CA ALA A 287 11.79 -17.70 -0.88
C ALA A 287 12.73 -18.49 0.03
N ALA A 288 12.72 -18.22 1.34
CA ALA A 288 13.52 -18.91 2.34
C ALA A 288 12.89 -20.21 2.87
N LEU A 289 11.64 -20.52 2.50
CA LEU A 289 10.99 -21.76 2.95
C LEU A 289 11.72 -22.98 2.39
N PRO A 290 11.95 -24.03 3.21
CA PRO A 290 12.59 -25.25 2.74
C PRO A 290 11.71 -26.03 1.75
N MET A 291 10.38 -25.95 1.90
CA MET A 291 9.40 -26.54 0.99
C MET A 291 8.41 -25.48 0.52
N LEU A 292 8.14 -25.48 -0.79
CA LEU A 292 7.20 -24.56 -1.43
C LEU A 292 5.89 -25.29 -1.79
N ASP A 293 5.34 -26.04 -0.83
CA ASP A 293 4.02 -26.63 -0.91
C ASP A 293 2.94 -25.74 -0.28
N ALA A 294 1.69 -25.98 -0.63
CA ALA A 294 0.58 -25.15 -0.16
C ALA A 294 0.45 -25.11 1.38
N PRO A 295 0.57 -26.21 2.15
CA PRO A 295 0.50 -26.17 3.61
C PRO A 295 1.62 -25.33 4.26
N SER A 296 2.85 -25.42 3.74
CA SER A 296 4.01 -24.70 4.27
C SER A 296 3.89 -23.20 4.02
N ILE A 297 3.52 -22.82 2.78
CA ILE A 297 3.33 -21.40 2.41
C ILE A 297 2.12 -20.82 3.15
N TYR A 298 1.00 -21.55 3.23
CA TYR A 298 -0.21 -21.13 3.95
C TYR A 298 0.10 -20.76 5.40
N ARG A 299 0.76 -21.69 6.12
CA ARG A 299 1.12 -21.50 7.53
C ARG A 299 2.02 -20.28 7.70
N ALA A 300 3.09 -20.19 6.92
CA ALA A 300 4.05 -19.09 7.02
C ALA A 300 3.39 -17.73 6.69
N ALA A 301 2.59 -17.65 5.64
CA ALA A 301 1.91 -16.41 5.25
C ALA A 301 0.83 -16.00 6.28
N ARG A 302 0.08 -16.96 6.82
CA ARG A 302 -0.91 -16.70 7.88
C ARG A 302 -0.24 -16.21 9.17
N ASP A 303 0.81 -16.90 9.62
CA ASP A 303 1.51 -16.54 10.85
C ASP A 303 2.13 -15.14 10.74
N PHE A 304 2.73 -14.83 9.59
CA PHE A 304 3.25 -13.49 9.32
C PHE A 304 2.15 -12.41 9.36
N SER A 305 1.05 -12.63 8.65
CA SER A 305 -0.08 -11.70 8.62
C SER A 305 -0.69 -11.49 10.02
N VAL A 306 -0.99 -12.57 10.75
CA VAL A 306 -1.55 -12.50 12.10
C VAL A 306 -0.60 -11.78 13.06
N SER A 307 0.70 -12.07 13.00
CA SER A 307 1.72 -11.41 13.83
C SER A 307 1.80 -9.91 13.50
N ALA A 308 1.84 -9.54 12.22
CA ALA A 308 1.87 -8.14 11.78
C ALA A 308 0.62 -7.39 12.23
N TRP A 309 -0.57 -7.98 12.05
CA TRP A 309 -1.83 -7.40 12.51
C TRP A 309 -1.83 -7.17 14.02
N ARG A 310 -1.50 -8.19 14.81
CA ARG A 310 -1.45 -8.09 16.28
C ARG A 310 -0.45 -7.03 16.73
N GLY A 311 0.75 -6.99 16.17
CA GLY A 311 1.79 -6.01 16.48
C GLY A 311 1.40 -4.55 16.17
N ARG A 312 0.43 -4.34 15.26
CA ARG A 312 -0.03 -3.02 14.82
C ARG A 312 -1.27 -2.51 15.57
N GLY A 313 -1.58 -3.04 16.75
CA GLY A 313 -2.76 -2.65 17.55
C GLY A 313 -2.83 -1.16 17.86
N MET A 314 -1.71 -0.53 18.23
CA MET A 314 -1.63 0.91 18.53
C MET A 314 -1.94 1.79 17.30
N TYR A 315 -1.56 1.39 16.10
CA TYR A 315 -1.91 2.12 14.87
C TYR A 315 -3.41 2.10 14.63
N ARG A 316 -4.07 0.95 14.87
CA ARG A 316 -5.52 0.84 14.76
C ARG A 316 -6.24 1.67 15.83
N LEU A 317 -5.65 1.78 17.02
CA LEU A 317 -6.15 2.70 18.05
C LEU A 317 -6.08 4.16 17.58
N LEU A 318 -4.96 4.58 16.99
CA LEU A 318 -4.84 5.94 16.41
C LEU A 318 -5.86 6.16 15.28
N ASN A 319 -6.08 5.17 14.45
CA ASN A 319 -7.11 5.27 13.39
C ASN A 319 -8.52 5.37 13.98
N ARG A 320 -8.85 4.64 15.04
CA ARG A 320 -10.12 4.84 15.76
C ARG A 320 -10.28 6.26 16.26
N MET A 321 -9.21 6.85 16.78
CA MET A 321 -9.23 8.25 17.20
C MET A 321 -9.41 9.20 16.01
N LEU A 322 -8.72 8.93 14.88
CA LEU A 322 -8.78 9.77 13.68
C LEU A 322 -10.15 9.71 12.99
N PHE A 323 -10.70 8.51 12.81
CA PHE A 323 -11.92 8.30 12.02
C PHE A 323 -13.20 8.35 12.84
N LEU A 324 -13.18 7.89 14.09
CA LEU A 324 -14.40 7.76 14.89
C LEU A 324 -14.55 8.88 15.94
N ALA A 325 -13.45 9.44 16.44
CA ALA A 325 -13.49 10.45 17.48
C ALA A 325 -13.27 11.88 16.97
N ALA A 326 -12.48 12.06 15.89
CA ALA A 326 -12.26 13.37 15.29
C ALA A 326 -13.36 13.70 14.29
N HIS A 327 -13.77 14.98 14.24
CA HIS A 327 -14.51 15.51 13.11
C HIS A 327 -13.59 15.70 11.91
N ASP A 328 -14.13 15.73 10.70
CA ASP A 328 -13.34 15.81 9.47
C ASP A 328 -12.34 16.98 9.47
N GLU A 329 -12.77 18.14 9.95
CA GLU A 329 -11.94 19.34 10.06
C GLU A 329 -10.75 19.19 11.04
N GLU A 330 -10.90 18.33 12.07
CA GLU A 330 -9.87 18.07 13.06
C GLU A 330 -8.80 17.09 12.56
N ARG A 331 -9.14 16.22 11.58
CA ARG A 331 -8.24 15.19 11.05
C ARG A 331 -6.95 15.80 10.51
N ARG A 332 -7.04 16.90 9.76
CA ARG A 332 -5.87 17.64 9.26
C ARG A 332 -4.97 18.11 10.39
N TYR A 333 -5.53 18.68 11.45
CA TYR A 333 -4.75 19.17 12.60
C TYR A 333 -4.03 18.04 13.34
N ILE A 334 -4.63 16.85 13.42
CA ILE A 334 -4.00 15.65 14.01
C ILE A 334 -2.75 15.28 13.22
N LEU A 335 -2.84 15.25 11.89
CA LEU A 335 -1.71 14.91 11.02
C LEU A 335 -0.63 16.02 11.05
N GLU A 336 -1.01 17.29 10.99
CA GLU A 336 -0.08 18.41 11.13
C GLU A 336 0.75 18.31 12.41
N ARG A 337 0.09 18.01 13.52
CA ARG A 337 0.73 17.81 14.80
C ARG A 337 1.64 16.57 14.85
N PHE A 338 1.25 15.50 14.20
CA PHE A 338 2.10 14.31 14.07
C PHE A 338 3.41 14.67 13.34
N TYR A 339 3.34 15.43 12.26
CA TYR A 339 4.53 15.85 11.53
C TYR A 339 5.38 16.93 12.24
N ALA A 340 4.92 17.48 13.34
CA ALA A 340 5.75 18.32 14.22
C ALA A 340 6.75 17.51 15.09
N HIS A 341 6.62 16.17 15.15
CA HIS A 341 7.60 15.32 15.83
C HIS A 341 8.91 15.23 15.05
N ASN A 342 10.00 14.76 15.70
CA ASN A 342 11.31 14.62 15.06
C ASN A 342 11.30 13.54 13.95
N ASP A 343 12.23 13.66 12.98
CA ASP A 343 12.33 12.78 11.81
C ASP A 343 12.49 11.31 12.16
N ALA A 344 13.20 11.01 13.24
CA ALA A 344 13.43 9.65 13.67
C ALA A 344 12.12 8.96 14.12
N LEU A 345 11.25 9.68 14.85
CA LEU A 345 9.94 9.17 15.25
C LEU A 345 9.05 8.97 14.03
N VAL A 346 8.97 10.00 13.16
CA VAL A 346 8.16 9.91 11.92
C VAL A 346 8.62 8.72 11.07
N GLY A 347 9.94 8.54 10.88
CA GLY A 347 10.48 7.43 10.12
C GLY A 347 10.17 6.06 10.73
N ARG A 348 10.30 5.89 12.06
CA ARG A 348 9.95 4.62 12.72
C ARG A 348 8.43 4.33 12.67
N PHE A 349 7.61 5.37 12.71
CA PHE A 349 6.16 5.23 12.57
C PHE A 349 5.80 4.65 11.20
N TYR A 350 6.33 5.20 10.12
CA TYR A 350 6.09 4.72 8.76
C TYR A 350 6.66 3.30 8.53
N ALA A 351 7.81 3.00 9.11
CA ALA A 351 8.41 1.67 9.05
C ALA A 351 7.66 0.60 9.89
N ALA A 352 6.60 0.96 10.58
CA ALA A 352 5.89 0.12 11.56
C ALA A 352 6.82 -0.47 12.65
N LYS A 353 7.87 0.27 13.04
CA LYS A 353 8.87 -0.12 14.05
C LYS A 353 9.01 0.94 15.16
N PRO A 354 7.90 1.45 15.75
CA PRO A 354 7.96 2.46 16.79
C PRO A 354 8.47 1.85 18.10
N GLU A 355 9.18 2.66 18.86
CA GLU A 355 9.58 2.33 20.21
C GLU A 355 8.51 2.78 21.22
N LEU A 356 8.56 2.25 22.45
CA LEU A 356 7.60 2.66 23.50
C LEU A 356 7.62 4.18 23.75
N ARG A 357 8.80 4.80 23.70
CA ARG A 357 8.95 6.26 23.84
C ARG A 357 8.25 7.04 22.72
N ASP A 358 8.14 6.47 21.52
CA ASP A 358 7.45 7.10 20.39
C ASP A 358 5.94 7.16 20.67
N TRP A 359 5.37 6.05 21.16
CA TRP A 359 3.97 6.01 21.57
C TRP A 359 3.68 6.99 22.71
N MET A 360 4.53 7.02 23.72
CA MET A 360 4.39 8.01 24.80
C MET A 360 4.44 9.43 24.24
N ARG A 361 5.31 9.72 23.28
CA ARG A 361 5.44 11.05 22.68
C ARG A 361 4.24 11.43 21.81
N ILE A 362 3.73 10.51 20.98
CA ILE A 362 2.55 10.72 20.13
C ILE A 362 1.30 11.01 21.00
N LEU A 363 1.13 10.26 22.09
CA LEU A 363 -0.03 10.37 22.96
C LEU A 363 0.09 11.47 24.02
N SER A 364 1.27 12.07 24.20
CA SER A 364 1.51 13.12 25.21
C SER A 364 1.19 14.53 24.68
N GLY A 365 1.09 15.47 25.62
CA GLY A 365 0.85 16.89 25.36
C GLY A 365 -0.63 17.23 25.23
N LYS A 366 -0.96 18.43 24.68
CA LYS A 366 -2.36 18.86 24.54
C LYS A 366 -3.08 17.96 23.55
N PRO A 367 -4.12 17.22 23.92
CA PRO A 367 -4.82 16.33 23.01
C PRO A 367 -5.44 17.08 21.83
N PRO A 368 -5.33 16.58 20.60
CA PRO A 368 -5.96 17.21 19.44
C PRO A 368 -7.49 17.03 19.43
N ILE A 369 -7.98 16.06 20.19
CA ILE A 369 -9.41 15.75 20.36
C ILE A 369 -9.71 15.82 21.86
N PRO A 370 -10.90 16.32 22.28
CA PRO A 370 -11.30 16.29 23.69
C PRO A 370 -11.19 14.87 24.28
N PRO A 371 -10.47 14.66 25.41
CA PRO A 371 -10.21 13.31 25.93
C PRO A 371 -11.48 12.51 26.25
N LEU A 372 -12.53 13.17 26.77
CA LEU A 372 -13.80 12.52 27.05
C LEU A 372 -14.51 12.03 25.80
N ARG A 373 -14.42 12.78 24.68
CA ARG A 373 -14.97 12.34 23.38
C ARG A 373 -14.19 11.14 22.87
N ALA A 374 -12.86 11.19 22.89
CA ALA A 374 -12.01 10.07 22.48
C ALA A 374 -12.31 8.80 23.29
N LEU A 375 -12.34 8.91 24.63
CA LEU A 375 -12.64 7.78 25.50
C LEU A 375 -14.04 7.22 25.27
N GLY A 376 -15.07 8.09 25.20
CA GLY A 376 -16.45 7.68 24.94
C GLY A 376 -16.61 6.95 23.59
N THR A 377 -15.89 7.40 22.55
CA THR A 377 -15.87 6.74 21.24
C THR A 377 -15.21 5.36 21.31
N LEU A 378 -14.07 5.23 21.98
CA LEU A 378 -13.39 3.95 22.13
C LEU A 378 -14.24 2.94 22.92
N ILE A 379 -14.89 3.37 24.01
CA ILE A 379 -15.80 2.51 24.78
C ILE A 379 -16.98 2.03 23.90
N LYS A 380 -17.62 2.94 23.18
CA LYS A 380 -18.72 2.57 22.26
C LYS A 380 -18.27 1.58 21.17
N TYR A 381 -17.07 1.78 20.66
CA TYR A 381 -16.51 0.88 19.65
C TYR A 381 -16.28 -0.54 20.21
N GLU A 382 -15.70 -0.67 21.40
CA GLU A 382 -15.47 -1.98 22.01
C GLU A 382 -16.79 -2.65 22.46
N LEU A 383 -17.77 -1.89 22.96
CA LEU A 383 -19.09 -2.42 23.32
C LEU A 383 -19.93 -2.82 22.10
N GLY A 384 -19.79 -2.14 20.98
CA GLY A 384 -20.48 -2.47 19.74
C GLY A 384 -19.97 -3.74 19.06
N LYS A 385 -18.87 -4.31 19.57
CA LYS A 385 -18.30 -5.59 19.12
C LYS A 385 -18.67 -6.79 19.98
N ALA A 386 -19.27 -6.54 21.16
CA ALA A 386 -19.79 -7.57 22.06
C ALA A 386 -21.26 -7.85 21.75
#